data_9b40a29fa4c29d07c9bbcd99fe4131da
#
_entry.id   9b40a29fa4c29d07c9bbcd99fe4131da
#
_cell.length_a   1.000
_cell.length_b   1.000
_cell.length_c   1.000
_cell.angle_alpha   90.00
_cell.angle_beta   90.00
_cell.angle_gamma   90.00
#
_symmetry.space_group_name_H-M   'P 1'
#
loop_
_entity.id
_entity.type
_entity.pdbx_description
1 polymer ?
#
loop_
_entity_poly.entity_id
_entity_poly.type
_entity_poly.pdbx_seq_one_letter_code
_entity_poly.pdbx_strand_id
1 'polypeptide(L)'
;MKRLFLYLLLPILMVSIFNKSKAFEDKTAKSFMGLYEAKQGVLAHDRGWFGKNREGFGPDYNFELMFNSPRFLKKIWSPKPVLGLTQTSSGGSSLYYGGITWDYNISKNWFVTGTTGIAFTNGLKKLPQGQIPTGDKKIQFGSQWLHRGAVELGWNFYGNDTISLMFSHVSHGGMLSDKNHGMDEFGIRYGYRF
;
A
#
# COMPACT_ATOMS: atom_id res chain seq x y z
N MET A 1 -18.32 15.40 -6.05
CA MET A 1 -17.87 15.18 -7.44
C MET A 1 -16.37 15.40 -7.65
N LYS A 2 -15.73 16.47 -7.13
CA LYS A 2 -14.27 16.72 -7.33
C LYS A 2 -13.34 15.65 -6.74
N ARG A 3 -13.73 14.95 -5.67
CA ARG A 3 -12.88 13.91 -5.04
C ARG A 3 -12.88 12.56 -5.78
N LEU A 4 -13.98 12.21 -6.45
CA LEU A 4 -14.07 10.99 -7.27
C LEU A 4 -13.13 11.06 -8.49
N PHE A 5 -12.94 12.26 -9.04
CA PHE A 5 -12.05 12.50 -10.19
C PHE A 5 -10.58 12.25 -9.86
N LEU A 6 -10.16 12.53 -8.61
CA LEU A 6 -8.77 12.32 -8.18
C LEU A 6 -8.44 10.83 -8.03
N TYR A 7 -9.38 10.01 -7.58
CA TYR A 7 -9.19 8.55 -7.42
C TYR A 7 -9.17 7.79 -8.75
N LEU A 8 -9.81 8.34 -9.78
CA LEU A 8 -9.76 7.80 -11.15
C LEU A 8 -8.51 8.28 -11.91
N LEU A 9 -7.98 9.47 -11.60
CA LEU A 9 -6.80 10.03 -12.27
C LEU A 9 -5.49 9.35 -11.83
N LEU A 10 -5.36 8.91 -10.57
CA LEU A 10 -4.14 8.24 -10.09
C LEU A 10 -3.82 6.97 -10.89
N PRO A 11 -4.75 6.01 -11.09
CA PRO A 11 -4.49 4.85 -11.93
C PRO A 11 -4.29 5.21 -13.42
N ILE A 12 -4.96 6.25 -13.93
CA ILE A 12 -4.81 6.69 -15.33
C ILE A 12 -3.43 7.35 -15.55
N LEU A 13 -2.95 8.14 -14.60
CA LEU A 13 -1.61 8.73 -14.64
C LEU A 13 -0.53 7.65 -14.55
N MET A 14 -0.72 6.63 -13.71
CA MET A 14 0.14 5.44 -13.66
C MET A 14 0.18 4.71 -15.02
N VAL A 15 -0.98 4.51 -15.67
CA VAL A 15 -1.08 3.86 -16.98
C VAL A 15 -0.27 4.61 -18.05
N SER A 16 -0.25 5.94 -18.04
CA SER A 16 0.50 6.73 -19.03
C SER A 16 2.02 6.65 -18.84
N ILE A 17 2.49 6.45 -17.61
CA ILE A 17 3.91 6.29 -17.29
C ILE A 17 4.41 4.89 -17.70
N PHE A 18 3.55 3.86 -17.58
CA PHE A 18 3.89 2.47 -17.86
C PHE A 18 3.89 2.10 -19.36
N ASN A 19 3.38 2.94 -20.25
CA ASN A 19 3.32 2.65 -21.69
C ASN A 19 4.69 2.57 -22.41
N LYS A 20 5.81 2.86 -21.74
CA LYS A 20 7.17 2.83 -22.32
C LYS A 20 8.13 1.85 -21.68
N SER A 21 7.71 1.05 -20.70
CA SER A 21 8.62 0.11 -20.05
C SER A 21 8.57 -1.27 -20.69
N LYS A 22 9.71 -1.74 -21.21
CA LYS A 22 9.94 -3.17 -21.34
C LYS A 22 10.07 -3.73 -19.94
N ALA A 23 9.14 -4.60 -19.54
CA ALA A 23 9.30 -5.38 -18.32
C ALA A 23 10.66 -6.09 -18.38
N PHE A 24 11.52 -5.85 -17.41
CA PHE A 24 12.77 -6.57 -17.27
C PHE A 24 12.41 -7.99 -16.85
N GLU A 25 12.56 -8.93 -17.79
CA GLU A 25 12.37 -10.35 -17.55
C GLU A 25 13.66 -10.84 -16.89
N ASP A 26 13.71 -10.84 -15.56
CA ASP A 26 14.81 -11.42 -14.82
C ASP A 26 14.72 -12.94 -14.92
N LYS A 27 15.63 -13.53 -15.71
CA LYS A 27 15.65 -14.96 -16.01
C LYS A 27 16.36 -15.82 -14.96
N THR A 28 16.82 -15.25 -13.84
CA THR A 28 17.80 -15.92 -12.97
C THR A 28 17.30 -16.30 -11.57
N ALA A 29 16.20 -15.76 -11.09
CA ALA A 29 15.70 -16.13 -9.78
C ALA A 29 14.93 -17.46 -9.83
N LYS A 30 15.49 -18.51 -9.25
CA LYS A 30 14.72 -19.70 -8.83
C LYS A 30 13.81 -19.27 -7.68
N SER A 31 12.65 -18.74 -8.03
CA SER A 31 11.71 -18.23 -7.04
C SER A 31 11.20 -19.38 -6.15
N PHE A 32 11.39 -19.24 -4.85
CA PHE A 32 10.81 -20.15 -3.87
C PHE A 32 9.28 -19.96 -3.87
N MET A 33 8.53 -20.99 -4.26
CA MET A 33 7.06 -20.99 -4.32
C MET A 33 6.42 -19.82 -5.13
N GLY A 34 7.12 -19.30 -6.13
CA GLY A 34 6.64 -18.14 -6.90
C GLY A 34 6.84 -16.79 -6.19
N LEU A 35 7.53 -16.76 -5.07
CA LEU A 35 7.86 -15.53 -4.34
C LEU A 35 8.89 -14.72 -5.11
N TYR A 36 8.61 -13.44 -5.31
CA TYR A 36 9.50 -12.49 -5.99
C TYR A 36 10.29 -11.65 -5.00
N GLU A 37 9.62 -11.08 -4.00
CA GLU A 37 10.25 -10.20 -3.00
C GLU A 37 9.50 -10.32 -1.67
N ALA A 38 10.23 -10.29 -0.56
CA ALA A 38 9.68 -10.12 0.77
C ALA A 38 10.15 -8.78 1.32
N LYS A 39 9.23 -8.00 1.87
CA LYS A 39 9.50 -6.67 2.42
C LYS A 39 9.08 -6.58 3.88
N GLN A 40 9.85 -5.83 4.65
CA GLN A 40 9.50 -5.42 6.01
C GLN A 40 9.79 -3.94 6.19
N GLY A 41 9.05 -3.25 7.05
CA GLY A 41 9.24 -1.82 7.22
C GLY A 41 8.67 -1.25 8.50
N VAL A 42 9.03 -0.01 8.73
CA VAL A 42 8.51 0.82 9.82
C VAL A 42 7.87 2.05 9.21
N LEU A 43 6.61 2.26 9.53
CA LEU A 43 5.78 3.30 8.95
C LEU A 43 5.24 4.22 10.05
N ALA A 44 5.04 5.47 9.72
CA ALA A 44 4.33 6.43 10.56
C ALA A 44 2.83 6.24 10.38
N HIS A 45 2.12 6.03 11.50
CA HIS A 45 0.69 5.76 11.54
C HIS A 45 -0.14 7.03 11.29
N ASP A 46 -1.13 6.96 10.40
CA ASP A 46 -2.05 8.06 10.00
C ASP A 46 -1.32 9.39 9.71
N ARG A 47 -0.13 9.29 9.09
CA ARG A 47 0.72 10.41 8.68
C ARG A 47 0.81 10.48 7.18
N GLY A 48 0.41 11.62 6.61
CA GLY A 48 0.50 11.84 5.18
C GLY A 48 -0.38 12.99 4.71
N TRP A 49 -0.68 13.01 3.41
CA TRP A 49 -1.43 14.10 2.80
C TRP A 49 -2.93 14.08 3.14
N PHE A 50 -3.49 12.92 3.44
CA PHE A 50 -4.90 12.72 3.76
C PHE A 50 -5.11 12.31 5.21
N GLY A 51 -4.07 11.81 5.89
CA GLY A 51 -4.05 11.47 7.30
C GLY A 51 -4.20 12.72 8.19
N LYS A 52 -4.83 12.57 9.35
CA LYS A 52 -5.08 13.67 10.28
C LYS A 52 -4.58 13.40 11.70
N ASN A 53 -3.67 12.43 11.88
CA ASN A 53 -3.16 12.03 13.19
C ASN A 53 -4.28 11.75 14.21
N ARG A 54 -5.25 10.94 13.84
CA ARG A 54 -6.41 10.64 14.67
C ARG A 54 -6.18 9.53 15.67
N GLU A 55 -5.23 8.66 15.42
CA GLU A 55 -4.85 7.59 16.33
C GLU A 55 -3.44 7.86 16.87
N GLY A 56 -3.12 7.31 18.03
CA GLY A 56 -1.95 7.66 18.82
C GLY A 56 -0.61 7.54 18.08
N PHE A 57 0.42 8.11 18.67
CA PHE A 57 1.78 8.08 18.12
C PHE A 57 2.45 6.74 18.39
N GLY A 58 2.77 6.03 17.34
CA GLY A 58 3.56 4.80 17.41
C GLY A 58 3.95 4.38 16.00
N PRO A 59 5.05 3.65 15.84
CA PRO A 59 5.38 3.08 14.56
C PRO A 59 4.42 1.94 14.22
N ASP A 60 4.13 1.81 12.94
CA ASP A 60 3.51 0.62 12.37
C ASP A 60 4.59 -0.30 11.82
N TYR A 61 4.44 -1.59 12.04
CA TYR A 61 5.30 -2.61 11.47
C TYR A 61 4.61 -3.21 10.25
N ASN A 62 5.26 -3.10 9.10
CA ASN A 62 4.73 -3.60 7.83
C ASN A 62 5.47 -4.84 7.37
N PHE A 63 4.72 -5.83 6.88
CA PHE A 63 5.23 -7.01 6.17
C PHE A 63 4.46 -7.21 4.89
N GLU A 64 5.18 -7.51 3.80
CA GLU A 64 4.59 -7.74 2.49
C GLU A 64 5.35 -8.83 1.73
N LEU A 65 4.59 -9.73 1.13
CA LEU A 65 5.08 -10.74 0.19
C LEU A 65 4.59 -10.40 -1.20
N MET A 66 5.51 -10.33 -2.14
CA MET A 66 5.25 -10.08 -3.55
C MET A 66 5.56 -11.35 -4.34
N PHE A 67 4.63 -11.75 -5.21
CA PHE A 67 4.74 -12.97 -6.01
C PHE A 67 5.02 -12.65 -7.48
N ASN A 68 5.63 -13.60 -8.20
CA ASN A 68 5.81 -13.48 -9.64
C ASN A 68 4.48 -13.30 -10.35
N SER A 69 4.48 -12.48 -11.39
CA SER A 69 3.27 -12.21 -12.16
C SER A 69 2.78 -13.48 -12.88
N PRO A 70 1.54 -13.91 -12.66
CA PRO A 70 0.93 -14.99 -13.43
C PRO A 70 0.80 -14.63 -14.91
N ARG A 71 0.91 -15.62 -15.80
CA ARG A 71 0.86 -15.41 -17.25
C ARG A 71 -0.40 -14.69 -17.74
N PHE A 72 -1.55 -14.90 -17.10
CA PHE A 72 -2.81 -14.27 -17.50
C PHE A 72 -2.83 -12.75 -17.26
N LEU A 73 -1.99 -12.22 -16.33
CA LEU A 73 -1.85 -10.79 -16.07
C LEU A 73 -0.94 -10.07 -17.10
N LYS A 74 -0.39 -10.80 -18.07
CA LYS A 74 0.48 -10.23 -19.10
C LYS A 74 -0.22 -9.12 -19.92
N LYS A 75 -1.53 -9.23 -20.10
CA LYS A 75 -2.34 -8.24 -20.83
C LYS A 75 -2.45 -6.87 -20.14
N ILE A 76 -2.18 -6.82 -18.83
CA ILE A 76 -2.20 -5.60 -18.01
C ILE A 76 -0.81 -5.28 -17.44
N TRP A 77 0.23 -5.51 -18.25
CA TRP A 77 1.65 -5.22 -17.94
C TRP A 77 2.24 -6.05 -16.80
N SER A 78 1.79 -7.29 -16.64
CA SER A 78 2.36 -8.27 -15.70
C SER A 78 2.51 -7.73 -14.26
N PRO A 79 1.46 -7.19 -13.63
CA PRO A 79 1.56 -6.81 -12.23
C PRO A 79 1.80 -8.04 -11.36
N LYS A 80 2.51 -7.85 -10.27
CA LYS A 80 2.84 -8.88 -9.29
C LYS A 80 1.79 -8.89 -8.18
N PRO A 81 1.17 -10.04 -7.86
CA PRO A 81 0.31 -10.17 -6.69
C PRO A 81 1.07 -9.87 -5.41
N VAL A 82 0.41 -9.19 -4.48
CA VAL A 82 0.95 -8.89 -3.15
C VAL A 82 -0.02 -9.26 -2.06
N LEU A 83 0.52 -9.74 -0.93
CA LEU A 83 -0.19 -9.94 0.33
C LEU A 83 0.64 -9.30 1.43
N GLY A 84 -0.01 -8.58 2.33
CA GLY A 84 0.70 -7.92 3.39
C GLY A 84 -0.17 -7.58 4.59
N LEU A 85 0.50 -7.12 5.61
CA LEU A 85 -0.11 -6.63 6.83
C LEU A 85 0.67 -5.41 7.36
N THR A 86 -0.05 -4.52 8.02
CA THR A 86 0.53 -3.46 8.83
C THR A 86 -0.06 -3.56 10.23
N GLN A 87 0.82 -3.79 11.21
CA GLN A 87 0.45 -3.88 12.61
C GLN A 87 0.86 -2.62 13.34
N THR A 88 -0.12 -1.90 13.91
CA THR A 88 0.18 -0.74 14.74
C THR A 88 0.72 -1.14 16.11
N SER A 89 1.69 -0.38 16.63
CA SER A 89 2.22 -0.54 17.98
C SER A 89 1.47 0.28 19.04
N SER A 90 0.63 1.23 18.63
CA SER A 90 -0.03 2.20 19.52
C SER A 90 -1.47 1.81 19.89
N GLY A 91 -1.93 0.61 19.54
CA GLY A 91 -3.32 0.17 19.78
C GLY A 91 -4.34 0.82 18.85
N GLY A 92 -3.89 1.44 17.75
CA GLY A 92 -4.71 1.97 16.68
C GLY A 92 -5.16 0.91 15.67
N SER A 93 -5.48 1.34 14.47
CA SER A 93 -6.01 0.50 13.40
C SER A 93 -4.90 -0.24 12.66
N SER A 94 -4.99 -1.56 12.59
CA SER A 94 -4.10 -2.41 11.81
C SER A 94 -4.75 -2.78 10.47
N LEU A 95 -3.94 -3.14 9.47
CA LEU A 95 -4.37 -3.48 8.12
C LEU A 95 -3.89 -4.87 7.73
N TYR A 96 -4.75 -5.63 7.06
CA TYR A 96 -4.42 -6.83 6.28
C TYR A 96 -4.82 -6.57 4.85
N TYR A 97 -3.94 -6.78 3.89
CA TYR A 97 -4.23 -6.38 2.53
C TYR A 97 -3.73 -7.36 1.48
N GLY A 98 -4.40 -7.33 0.33
CA GLY A 98 -3.99 -8.01 -0.87
C GLY A 98 -4.26 -7.15 -2.10
N GLY A 99 -3.45 -7.34 -3.14
CA GLY A 99 -3.57 -6.54 -4.33
C GLY A 99 -2.59 -6.93 -5.42
N ILE A 100 -2.35 -6.00 -6.32
CA ILE A 100 -1.40 -6.12 -7.41
C ILE A 100 -0.51 -4.88 -7.46
N THR A 101 0.76 -5.08 -7.78
CA THR A 101 1.76 -4.01 -7.89
C THR A 101 2.47 -4.07 -9.23
N TRP A 102 2.77 -2.90 -9.80
CA TRP A 102 3.62 -2.73 -10.97
C TRP A 102 4.94 -2.13 -10.54
N ASP A 103 6.04 -2.69 -11.03
CA ASP A 103 7.38 -2.17 -10.84
C ASP A 103 7.85 -1.47 -12.11
N TYR A 104 8.45 -0.32 -11.94
CA TYR A 104 9.09 0.43 -13.01
C TYR A 104 10.51 0.83 -12.63
N ASN A 105 11.51 0.34 -13.38
CA ASN A 105 12.90 0.74 -13.19
C ASN A 105 13.16 2.10 -13.85
N ILE A 106 13.46 3.12 -13.05
CA ILE A 106 13.84 4.47 -13.50
C ILE A 106 15.29 4.44 -14.02
N SER A 107 16.14 3.68 -13.36
CA SER A 107 17.54 3.51 -13.71
C SER A 107 18.01 2.10 -13.32
N LYS A 108 19.31 1.83 -13.44
CA LYS A 108 19.91 0.54 -13.04
C LYS A 108 19.59 0.18 -11.57
N ASN A 109 19.57 1.17 -10.70
CA ASN A 109 19.44 0.95 -9.25
C ASN A 109 18.14 1.50 -8.67
N TRP A 110 17.45 2.39 -9.37
CA TRP A 110 16.25 3.05 -8.85
C TRP A 110 14.98 2.49 -9.50
N PHE A 111 13.99 2.23 -8.70
CA PHE A 111 12.67 1.78 -9.16
C PHE A 111 11.54 2.54 -8.47
N VAL A 112 10.39 2.57 -9.11
CA VAL A 112 9.12 3.03 -8.54
C VAL A 112 8.13 1.88 -8.62
N THR A 113 7.32 1.72 -7.59
CA THR A 113 6.19 0.81 -7.63
C THR A 113 4.87 1.56 -7.47
N GLY A 114 3.84 0.99 -8.09
CA GLY A 114 2.46 1.40 -7.87
C GLY A 114 1.61 0.19 -7.52
N THR A 115 0.93 0.25 -6.38
CA THR A 115 0.10 -0.84 -5.86
C THR A 115 -1.34 -0.40 -5.76
N THR A 116 -2.26 -1.27 -6.14
CA THR A 116 -3.69 -1.14 -5.85
C THR A 116 -4.24 -2.44 -5.31
N GLY A 117 -5.20 -2.35 -4.39
CA GLY A 117 -5.76 -3.54 -3.77
C GLY A 117 -6.88 -3.25 -2.79
N ILE A 118 -7.20 -4.26 -1.99
CA ILE A 118 -8.20 -4.22 -0.94
C ILE A 118 -7.51 -4.44 0.39
N ALA A 119 -7.89 -3.67 1.40
CA ALA A 119 -7.45 -3.83 2.77
C ALA A 119 -8.64 -4.15 3.67
N PHE A 120 -8.40 -5.00 4.65
CA PHE A 120 -9.28 -5.22 5.80
C PHE A 120 -8.65 -4.55 7.01
N THR A 121 -9.45 -3.78 7.77
CA THR A 121 -9.00 -3.14 9.01
C THR A 121 -9.76 -3.65 10.22
N ASN A 122 -9.07 -3.77 11.36
CA ASN A 122 -9.69 -3.96 12.66
C ASN A 122 -10.17 -2.64 13.30
N GLY A 123 -9.97 -1.51 12.61
CA GLY A 123 -10.36 -0.19 13.09
C GLY A 123 -11.88 0.00 13.21
N LEU A 124 -12.28 1.10 13.81
CA LEU A 124 -13.69 1.38 14.08
C LEU A 124 -14.47 1.71 12.79
N LYS A 125 -15.63 1.08 12.64
CA LYS A 125 -16.59 1.51 11.60
C LYS A 125 -17.19 2.87 11.93
N LYS A 126 -17.82 2.98 13.11
CA LYS A 126 -18.43 4.19 13.65
C LYS A 126 -18.25 4.21 15.16
N LEU A 127 -18.21 5.39 15.76
CA LEU A 127 -18.30 5.50 17.21
C LEU A 127 -19.71 5.04 17.66
N PRO A 128 -19.81 4.31 18.79
CA PRO A 128 -21.10 4.00 19.40
C PRO A 128 -21.92 5.28 19.66
N GLN A 129 -23.23 5.16 19.51
CA GLN A 129 -24.14 6.28 19.70
C GLN A 129 -24.06 6.80 21.15
N GLY A 130 -23.87 8.11 21.32
CA GLY A 130 -23.71 8.74 22.64
C GLY A 130 -22.27 8.83 23.18
N GLN A 131 -21.28 8.25 22.50
CA GLN A 131 -19.88 8.48 22.83
C GLN A 131 -19.41 9.77 22.16
N ILE A 132 -19.14 10.79 22.96
CA ILE A 132 -18.37 11.97 22.52
C ILE A 132 -16.92 11.50 22.38
N PRO A 133 -16.19 11.88 21.30
CA PRO A 133 -14.76 11.58 21.20
C PRO A 133 -14.04 12.24 22.38
N THR A 134 -13.84 11.52 23.46
CA THR A 134 -13.02 11.98 24.58
C THR A 134 -11.57 11.81 24.19
N GLY A 135 -10.91 12.92 23.88
CA GLY A 135 -9.45 13.05 23.82
C GLY A 135 -8.71 12.23 22.75
N ASP A 136 -8.98 10.95 22.65
CA ASP A 136 -8.38 10.06 21.68
C ASP A 136 -9.16 10.08 20.37
N LYS A 137 -8.61 10.77 19.43
CA LYS A 137 -9.13 10.84 18.07
C LYS A 137 -9.00 9.46 17.45
N LYS A 138 -10.14 8.81 17.17
CA LYS A 138 -10.16 7.51 16.50
C LYS A 138 -10.56 7.66 15.04
N ILE A 139 -9.95 6.85 14.18
CA ILE A 139 -10.31 6.79 12.78
C ILE A 139 -11.65 6.06 12.66
N GLN A 140 -12.63 6.70 12.03
CA GLN A 140 -13.93 6.09 11.69
C GLN A 140 -13.94 5.76 10.20
N PHE A 141 -13.61 4.53 9.88
CA PHE A 141 -13.51 4.10 8.48
C PHE A 141 -14.87 3.97 7.79
N GLY A 142 -15.93 3.74 8.53
CA GLY A 142 -17.27 3.47 7.98
C GLY A 142 -17.44 2.05 7.45
N SER A 143 -16.37 1.41 7.00
CA SER A 143 -16.28 0.03 6.54
C SER A 143 -15.01 -0.62 7.05
N GLN A 144 -15.01 -1.94 7.22
CA GLN A 144 -13.77 -2.69 7.46
C GLN A 144 -13.04 -3.05 6.17
N TRP A 145 -13.75 -3.03 5.05
CA TRP A 145 -13.18 -3.24 3.73
C TRP A 145 -12.91 -1.89 3.07
N LEU A 146 -11.67 -1.68 2.69
CA LEU A 146 -11.16 -0.43 2.16
C LEU A 146 -10.41 -0.70 0.86
N HIS A 147 -10.43 0.25 -0.06
CA HIS A 147 -9.47 0.28 -1.15
C HIS A 147 -8.13 0.76 -0.61
N ARG A 148 -7.04 0.12 -1.04
CA ARG A 148 -5.66 0.53 -0.76
C ARG A 148 -4.97 0.94 -2.03
N GLY A 149 -4.36 2.12 -2.00
CA GLY A 149 -3.39 2.58 -2.99
C GLY A 149 -2.05 2.80 -2.33
N ALA A 150 -0.94 2.40 -2.98
CA ALA A 150 0.39 2.70 -2.48
C ALA A 150 1.34 3.05 -3.62
N VAL A 151 2.31 3.90 -3.32
CA VAL A 151 3.44 4.21 -4.18
C VAL A 151 4.73 4.05 -3.39
N GLU A 152 5.79 3.67 -4.08
CA GLU A 152 7.08 3.42 -3.45
C GLU A 152 8.21 3.86 -4.39
N LEU A 153 9.18 4.57 -3.83
CA LEU A 153 10.45 4.85 -4.48
C LEU A 153 11.51 4.00 -3.81
N GLY A 154 12.13 3.12 -4.58
CA GLY A 154 13.08 2.16 -4.07
C GLY A 154 14.43 2.20 -4.77
N TRP A 155 15.42 1.69 -4.08
CA TRP A 155 16.80 1.56 -4.52
C TRP A 155 17.31 0.15 -4.28
N ASN A 156 17.88 -0.47 -5.33
CA ASN A 156 18.62 -1.73 -5.26
C ASN A 156 20.05 -1.39 -4.82
N PHE A 157 20.40 -1.67 -3.58
CA PHE A 157 21.68 -1.20 -3.04
C PHE A 157 22.78 -2.27 -3.00
N TYR A 158 22.39 -3.54 -2.81
CA TYR A 158 23.37 -4.63 -2.83
C TYR A 158 22.71 -5.95 -3.25
N GLY A 159 23.22 -6.60 -4.31
CA GLY A 159 22.70 -7.89 -4.77
C GLY A 159 21.17 -7.88 -4.94
N ASN A 160 20.50 -8.65 -4.09
CA ASN A 160 19.04 -8.80 -4.07
C ASN A 160 18.35 -7.88 -3.07
N ASP A 161 19.11 -7.05 -2.35
CA ASP A 161 18.59 -6.20 -1.29
C ASP A 161 18.04 -4.89 -1.84
N THR A 162 16.90 -4.49 -1.33
CA THR A 162 16.24 -3.23 -1.66
C THR A 162 15.95 -2.41 -0.41
N ILE A 163 15.97 -1.11 -0.54
CA ILE A 163 15.46 -0.16 0.45
C ILE A 163 14.51 0.80 -0.24
N SER A 164 13.44 1.18 0.40
CA SER A 164 12.43 2.04 -0.24
C SER A 164 11.72 2.95 0.73
N LEU A 165 11.24 4.08 0.19
CA LEU A 165 10.26 4.96 0.82
C LEU A 165 8.89 4.59 0.28
N MET A 166 7.95 4.30 1.17
CA MET A 166 6.57 3.95 0.82
C MET A 166 5.60 4.99 1.35
N PHE A 167 4.62 5.32 0.53
CA PHE A 167 3.39 6.01 0.94
C PHE A 167 2.20 5.14 0.56
N SER A 168 1.27 4.94 1.49
CA SER A 168 0.00 4.27 1.21
C SER A 168 -1.18 5.04 1.76
N HIS A 169 -2.32 4.88 1.11
CA HIS A 169 -3.60 5.41 1.53
C HIS A 169 -4.67 4.32 1.49
N VAL A 170 -5.50 4.27 2.52
CA VAL A 170 -6.68 3.39 2.58
C VAL A 170 -7.94 4.20 2.82
N SER A 171 -8.98 3.91 2.05
CA SER A 171 -10.33 4.48 2.23
C SER A 171 -11.33 3.74 1.36
N HIS A 172 -12.63 3.92 1.60
CA HIS A 172 -13.65 3.40 0.67
C HIS A 172 -14.29 4.48 -0.21
N GLY A 173 -13.71 5.68 -0.27
CA GLY A 173 -14.14 6.76 -1.17
C GLY A 173 -15.56 7.30 -0.91
N GLY A 174 -16.17 7.01 0.23
CA GLY A 174 -17.56 7.37 0.54
C GLY A 174 -18.61 6.43 -0.06
N MET A 175 -18.21 5.32 -0.70
CA MET A 175 -19.14 4.41 -1.39
C MET A 175 -19.93 3.50 -0.44
N LEU A 176 -19.38 3.17 0.73
CA LEU A 176 -19.93 2.16 1.63
C LEU A 176 -20.58 2.73 2.89
N SER A 177 -20.34 3.99 3.24
CA SER A 177 -20.84 4.64 4.46
C SER A 177 -20.68 6.15 4.39
N ASP A 178 -21.48 6.88 5.22
CA ASP A 178 -21.36 8.33 5.41
C ASP A 178 -20.02 8.73 6.09
N LYS A 179 -19.42 7.79 6.84
CA LYS A 179 -18.10 7.98 7.46
C LYS A 179 -17.04 7.37 6.57
N ASN A 180 -16.07 8.15 6.21
CA ASN A 180 -14.93 7.73 5.41
C ASN A 180 -13.70 8.54 5.83
N HIS A 181 -13.20 8.25 7.01
CA HIS A 181 -11.89 8.72 7.41
C HIS A 181 -10.86 7.80 6.76
N GLY A 182 -10.17 8.27 5.74
CA GLY A 182 -9.03 7.53 5.22
C GLY A 182 -7.86 7.54 6.22
N MET A 183 -6.92 6.62 6.04
CA MET A 183 -5.67 6.56 6.80
C MET A 183 -4.49 6.53 5.84
N ASP A 184 -3.46 7.28 6.17
CA ASP A 184 -2.20 7.28 5.44
C ASP A 184 -1.11 6.58 6.26
N GLU A 185 -0.21 5.91 5.55
CA GLU A 185 1.01 5.36 6.11
C GLU A 185 2.19 5.85 5.26
N PHE A 186 3.26 6.26 5.91
CA PHE A 186 4.50 6.67 5.25
C PHE A 186 5.70 6.13 6.02
N GLY A 187 6.69 5.60 5.33
CA GLY A 187 7.89 5.11 5.99
C GLY A 187 8.88 4.40 5.10
N ILE A 188 9.78 3.68 5.75
CA ILE A 188 10.91 3.00 5.12
C ILE A 188 10.68 1.50 5.17
N ARG A 189 11.00 0.82 4.06
CA ARG A 189 10.96 -0.63 3.95
C ARG A 189 12.29 -1.17 3.44
N TYR A 190 12.68 -2.31 3.99
CA TYR A 190 13.73 -3.17 3.46
C TYR A 190 13.07 -4.34 2.72
N GLY A 191 13.60 -4.72 1.58
CA GLY A 191 13.14 -5.85 0.80
C GLY A 191 14.29 -6.77 0.39
N TYR A 192 13.96 -8.05 0.21
CA TYR A 192 14.86 -9.05 -0.36
C TYR A 192 14.17 -9.75 -1.53
N ARG A 193 14.80 -9.72 -2.71
CA ARG A 193 14.35 -10.39 -3.94
C ARG A 193 14.92 -11.80 -4.02
N PHE A 194 14.11 -12.76 -4.39
CA PHE A 194 14.47 -14.17 -4.48
C PHE A 194 14.89 -14.57 -5.88
#